data_8b5aa72f3b43e8f6112c7e12ee5e507d
#
_entry.id   8b5aa72f3b43e8f6112c7e12ee5e507d
#
_cell.length_a   1.000
_cell.length_b   1.000
_cell.length_c   1.000
_cell.angle_alpha   90.00
_cell.angle_beta   90.00
_cell.angle_gamma   90.00
#
_symmetry.space_group_name_H-M   'P 1'
#
loop_
_entity.id
_entity.type
_entity.pdbx_description
1 polymer ?
#
loop_
_entity_poly.entity_id
_entity_poly.type
_entity_poly.pdbx_seq_one_letter_code
_entity_poly.pdbx_strand_id
1 'polypeptide(L)'
;MILYHGSFLEIAKPDLVHSRPNVDFGRGFYVTPLYEQAAKWCGKFKHRGKDGIISRYEYDESREDELKTLKFDSYSEKWLDFILNCRSGKDSTDYDLVVGGVANDKVFNTVELFFDGLIDKTEAINRLRYEKPNLQICFRTEKALSLLHFEGSETL
;
A
#
# COMPACT_ATOMS: atom_id res chain seq x y z
N MET A 1 13.26 11.47 -1.32
CA MET A 1 12.46 10.87 -0.20
C MET A 1 12.84 9.42 -0.05
N ILE A 2 13.10 8.98 1.16
CA ILE A 2 13.39 7.57 1.45
C ILE A 2 12.11 6.80 1.67
N LEU A 3 11.98 5.66 1.01
CA LEU A 3 10.86 4.75 1.11
C LEU A 3 11.32 3.35 1.52
N TYR A 4 10.48 2.62 2.22
CA TYR A 4 10.78 1.31 2.79
C TYR A 4 9.76 0.26 2.35
N HIS A 5 10.24 -0.95 2.11
CA HIS A 5 9.41 -2.13 1.85
C HIS A 5 9.79 -3.24 2.82
N GLY A 6 8.82 -3.72 3.58
CA GLY A 6 9.01 -4.83 4.52
C GLY A 6 8.59 -6.16 3.88
N SER A 7 9.47 -7.14 3.88
CA SER A 7 9.25 -8.44 3.27
C SER A 7 10.06 -9.53 3.98
N PHE A 8 10.09 -10.72 3.42
CA PHE A 8 10.98 -11.80 3.84
C PHE A 8 12.20 -11.97 2.93
N LEU A 9 12.30 -11.12 1.89
CA LEU A 9 13.39 -11.10 0.93
C LEU A 9 13.87 -9.67 0.69
N GLU A 10 15.14 -9.52 0.37
CA GLU A 10 15.64 -8.28 -0.21
C GLU A 10 15.07 -8.11 -1.61
N ILE A 11 14.52 -6.93 -1.88
CA ILE A 11 13.94 -6.58 -3.20
C ILE A 11 14.79 -5.48 -3.82
N ALA A 12 15.92 -5.85 -4.40
CA ALA A 12 16.81 -4.89 -5.06
C ALA A 12 16.21 -4.34 -6.36
N LYS A 13 15.38 -5.12 -7.03
CA LYS A 13 14.73 -4.75 -8.29
C LYS A 13 13.23 -5.02 -8.20
N PRO A 14 12.45 -4.04 -7.74
CA PRO A 14 10.99 -4.18 -7.67
C PRO A 14 10.38 -4.45 -9.05
N ASP A 15 9.34 -5.27 -9.08
CA ASP A 15 8.59 -5.55 -10.29
C ASP A 15 7.08 -5.66 -9.98
N LEU A 16 6.28 -5.76 -11.03
CA LEU A 16 4.83 -5.90 -10.92
C LEU A 16 4.38 -7.36 -11.01
N VAL A 17 5.25 -8.25 -11.50
CA VAL A 17 4.92 -9.65 -11.80
C VAL A 17 4.63 -10.44 -10.52
N HIS A 18 5.38 -10.18 -9.45
CA HIS A 18 5.26 -10.88 -8.17
C HIS A 18 4.20 -10.27 -7.25
N SER A 19 3.52 -9.20 -7.65
CA SER A 19 2.47 -8.57 -6.85
C SER A 19 1.15 -9.31 -6.96
N ARG A 20 0.35 -9.27 -5.86
CA ARG A 20 -1.01 -9.81 -5.88
C ARG A 20 -1.96 -8.83 -6.57
N PRO A 21 -2.94 -9.31 -7.37
CA PRO A 21 -3.82 -8.41 -8.13
C PRO A 21 -4.93 -7.77 -7.30
N ASN A 22 -5.55 -8.50 -6.38
CA ASN A 22 -6.78 -8.07 -5.71
C ASN A 22 -6.51 -7.62 -4.28
N VAL A 23 -5.65 -6.62 -4.13
CA VAL A 23 -5.28 -5.99 -2.86
C VAL A 23 -5.68 -4.52 -2.86
N ASP A 24 -5.44 -3.82 -1.76
CA ASP A 24 -6.03 -2.51 -1.45
C ASP A 24 -5.97 -1.48 -2.60
N PHE A 25 -4.81 -1.28 -3.20
CA PHE A 25 -4.63 -0.35 -4.32
C PHE A 25 -4.37 -1.06 -5.66
N GLY A 26 -4.74 -2.34 -5.72
CA GLY A 26 -4.53 -3.17 -6.89
C GLY A 26 -3.10 -3.69 -7.01
N ARG A 27 -2.78 -4.26 -8.16
CA ARG A 27 -1.44 -4.79 -8.44
C ARG A 27 -0.41 -3.66 -8.42
N GLY A 28 0.68 -3.88 -7.71
CA GLY A 28 1.77 -2.91 -7.64
C GLY A 28 2.80 -3.25 -6.58
N PHE A 29 3.81 -2.39 -6.47
CA PHE A 29 4.84 -2.49 -5.45
C PHE A 29 4.53 -1.49 -4.33
N TYR A 30 4.38 -1.99 -3.11
CA TYR A 30 3.92 -1.21 -1.95
C TYR A 30 5.08 -0.81 -1.07
N VAL A 31 5.19 0.47 -0.77
CA VAL A 31 6.21 1.05 0.10
C VAL A 31 5.59 2.06 1.07
N THR A 32 6.36 2.47 2.06
CA THR A 32 5.97 3.49 3.02
C THR A 32 7.16 4.39 3.36
N PRO A 33 6.96 5.69 3.61
CA PRO A 33 8.00 6.55 4.17
C PRO A 33 8.21 6.30 5.67
N LEU A 34 7.35 5.51 6.32
CA LEU A 34 7.39 5.25 7.76
C LEU A 34 8.14 3.95 8.04
N TYR A 35 9.38 4.06 8.51
CA TYR A 35 10.21 2.90 8.85
C TYR A 35 9.51 1.91 9.77
N GLU A 36 8.87 2.42 10.84
CA GLU A 36 8.18 1.57 11.83
C GLU A 36 7.03 0.76 11.20
N GLN A 37 6.38 1.33 10.20
CA GLN A 37 5.32 0.62 9.49
C GLN A 37 5.90 -0.54 8.67
N ALA A 38 7.02 -0.32 7.97
CA ALA A 38 7.70 -1.38 7.24
C ALA A 38 8.22 -2.48 8.19
N ALA A 39 8.77 -2.09 9.34
CA ALA A 39 9.22 -3.03 10.38
C ALA A 39 8.06 -3.88 10.89
N LYS A 40 6.90 -3.27 11.10
CA LYS A 40 5.68 -3.99 11.52
C LYS A 40 5.23 -5.01 10.47
N TRP A 41 5.33 -4.68 9.19
CA TRP A 41 5.04 -5.62 8.10
C TRP A 41 5.96 -6.84 8.14
N CYS A 42 7.22 -6.64 8.48
CA CYS A 42 8.20 -7.73 8.65
C CYS A 42 7.79 -8.71 9.74
N GLY A 43 7.11 -8.24 10.79
CA GLY A 43 6.66 -9.07 11.90
C GLY A 43 5.81 -10.26 11.46
N LYS A 44 5.00 -10.10 10.43
CA LYS A 44 4.18 -11.17 9.88
C LYS A 44 5.01 -12.34 9.36
N PHE A 45 6.15 -12.05 8.76
CA PHE A 45 7.06 -13.07 8.23
C PHE A 45 7.85 -13.75 9.34
N LYS A 46 8.29 -12.98 10.34
CA LYS A 46 8.97 -13.51 11.53
C LYS A 46 8.09 -14.51 12.28
N HIS A 47 6.80 -14.23 12.44
CA HIS A 47 5.83 -15.16 13.04
C HIS A 47 5.68 -16.46 12.25
N ARG A 48 6.00 -16.46 10.96
CA ARG A 48 5.98 -17.63 10.08
C ARG A 48 7.33 -18.33 9.99
N GLY A 49 8.30 -17.97 10.85
CA GLY A 49 9.65 -18.55 10.84
C GLY A 49 10.53 -18.08 9.70
N LYS A 50 10.17 -16.97 9.03
CA LYS A 50 10.97 -16.34 7.97
C LYS A 50 11.69 -15.11 8.51
N ASP A 51 12.72 -14.66 7.77
CA ASP A 51 13.38 -13.40 8.08
C ASP A 51 12.44 -12.22 7.81
N GLY A 52 12.61 -11.14 8.57
CA GLY A 52 12.04 -9.85 8.26
C GLY A 52 13.11 -8.97 7.64
N ILE A 53 12.92 -8.54 6.41
CA ILE A 53 13.89 -7.74 5.68
C ILE A 53 13.24 -6.43 5.23
N ILE A 54 13.87 -5.30 5.56
CA ILE A 54 13.46 -3.99 5.08
C ILE A 54 14.39 -3.60 3.94
N SER A 55 13.83 -3.44 2.76
CA SER A 55 14.51 -2.85 1.61
C SER A 55 14.24 -1.36 1.56
N ARG A 56 15.27 -0.58 1.27
CA ARG A 56 15.25 0.87 1.30
C ARG A 56 15.52 1.44 -0.10
N TYR A 57 14.75 2.46 -0.46
CA TYR A 57 14.83 3.09 -1.77
C TYR A 57 14.87 4.61 -1.65
N GLU A 58 15.60 5.25 -2.56
CA GLU A 58 15.48 6.68 -2.83
C GLU A 58 14.43 6.88 -3.92
N TYR A 59 13.41 7.68 -3.64
CA TYR A 59 12.36 8.05 -4.60
C TYR A 59 12.66 9.42 -5.17
N ASP A 60 12.75 9.51 -6.50
CA ASP A 60 13.01 10.75 -7.23
C ASP A 60 11.73 11.58 -7.34
N GLU A 61 11.47 12.40 -6.32
CA GLU A 61 10.30 13.30 -6.27
C GLU A 61 10.32 14.36 -7.36
N SER A 62 11.50 14.72 -7.88
CA SER A 62 11.62 15.75 -8.92
C SER A 62 10.89 15.38 -10.21
N ARG A 63 10.62 14.09 -10.41
CA ARG A 63 9.92 13.56 -11.57
C ARG A 63 8.51 13.07 -11.28
N GLU A 64 7.98 13.33 -10.08
CA GLU A 64 6.65 12.86 -9.68
C GLU A 64 5.53 13.41 -10.56
N ASP A 65 5.68 14.62 -11.09
CA ASP A 65 4.71 15.24 -12.00
C ASP A 65 4.59 14.57 -13.38
N GLU A 66 5.55 13.67 -13.71
CA GLU A 66 5.42 12.81 -14.90
C GLU A 66 4.43 11.66 -14.70
N LEU A 67 3.99 11.42 -13.46
CA LEU A 67 3.16 10.29 -13.07
C LEU A 67 1.71 10.72 -12.87
N LYS A 68 0.78 9.85 -13.28
CA LYS A 68 -0.63 10.00 -12.92
C LYS A 68 -0.85 9.44 -11.52
N THR A 69 -1.11 10.34 -10.56
CA THR A 69 -1.17 10.02 -9.14
C THR A 69 -2.56 10.23 -8.56
N LEU A 70 -3.03 9.28 -7.77
CA LEU A 70 -4.22 9.39 -6.94
C LEU A 70 -3.80 9.43 -5.47
N LYS A 71 -4.21 10.49 -4.76
CA LYS A 71 -3.92 10.67 -3.33
C LYS A 71 -5.19 10.71 -2.51
N PHE A 72 -5.19 9.97 -1.39
CA PHE A 72 -6.25 10.00 -0.39
C PHE A 72 -5.68 10.57 0.90
N ASP A 73 -6.28 11.65 1.39
CA ASP A 73 -5.85 12.32 2.63
C ASP A 73 -6.50 11.72 3.88
N SER A 74 -7.52 10.90 3.70
CA SER A 74 -8.29 10.31 4.79
C SER A 74 -8.93 8.99 4.36
N TYR A 75 -9.46 8.24 5.31
CA TYR A 75 -10.32 7.08 5.04
C TYR A 75 -11.73 7.58 4.65
N SER A 76 -11.83 8.14 3.45
CA SER A 76 -13.05 8.72 2.90
C SER A 76 -13.90 7.69 2.18
N GLU A 77 -15.10 8.11 1.75
CA GLU A 77 -15.94 7.31 0.87
C GLU A 77 -15.21 6.96 -0.43
N LYS A 78 -14.49 7.92 -1.01
CA LYS A 78 -13.70 7.70 -2.23
C LYS A 78 -12.61 6.66 -2.02
N TRP A 79 -11.92 6.69 -0.88
CA TRP A 79 -10.93 5.69 -0.50
C TRP A 79 -11.57 4.31 -0.41
N LEU A 80 -12.70 4.20 0.28
CA LEU A 80 -13.40 2.93 0.48
C LEU A 80 -13.89 2.34 -0.86
N ASP A 81 -14.46 3.16 -1.73
CA ASP A 81 -14.92 2.73 -3.06
C ASP A 81 -13.75 2.24 -3.91
N PHE A 82 -12.61 2.93 -3.86
CA PHE A 82 -11.41 2.53 -4.60
C PHE A 82 -10.87 1.18 -4.09
N ILE A 83 -10.76 1.03 -2.78
CA ILE A 83 -10.33 -0.24 -2.15
C ILE A 83 -11.25 -1.38 -2.56
N LEU A 84 -12.56 -1.15 -2.50
CA LEU A 84 -13.56 -2.17 -2.86
C LEU A 84 -13.42 -2.60 -4.32
N ASN A 85 -13.26 -1.65 -5.23
CA ASN A 85 -13.07 -1.92 -6.66
C ASN A 85 -11.78 -2.71 -6.92
N CYS A 86 -10.68 -2.33 -6.28
CA CYS A 86 -9.41 -3.05 -6.42
C CYS A 86 -9.51 -4.47 -5.89
N ARG A 87 -10.09 -4.66 -4.70
CA ARG A 87 -10.22 -5.98 -4.06
C ARG A 87 -11.17 -6.90 -4.81
N SER A 88 -12.18 -6.36 -5.48
CA SER A 88 -13.10 -7.15 -6.31
C SER A 88 -12.62 -7.37 -7.74
N GLY A 89 -11.44 -6.89 -8.10
CA GLY A 89 -10.90 -7.04 -9.45
C GLY A 89 -11.60 -6.17 -10.50
N LYS A 90 -12.32 -5.13 -10.06
CA LYS A 90 -13.10 -4.24 -10.94
C LYS A 90 -12.38 -2.92 -11.25
N ASP A 91 -11.18 -2.71 -10.69
CA ASP A 91 -10.42 -1.50 -10.98
C ASP A 91 -9.96 -1.48 -12.44
N SER A 92 -10.32 -0.43 -13.15
CA SER A 92 -9.93 -0.18 -14.54
C SER A 92 -9.16 1.13 -14.70
N THR A 93 -8.70 1.71 -13.58
CA THR A 93 -7.96 2.97 -13.60
C THR A 93 -6.51 2.75 -14.06
N ASP A 94 -5.91 3.81 -14.59
CA ASP A 94 -4.56 3.80 -15.16
C ASP A 94 -3.56 4.62 -14.33
N TYR A 95 -3.81 4.80 -13.03
CA TYR A 95 -2.88 5.52 -12.16
C TYR A 95 -1.52 4.82 -12.08
N ASP A 96 -0.45 5.62 -12.15
CA ASP A 96 0.92 5.17 -11.93
C ASP A 96 1.21 4.99 -10.43
N LEU A 97 0.72 5.93 -9.61
CA LEU A 97 0.86 5.91 -8.16
C LEU A 97 -0.51 6.04 -7.49
N VAL A 98 -0.69 5.28 -6.41
CA VAL A 98 -1.81 5.50 -5.48
C VAL A 98 -1.23 5.67 -4.08
N VAL A 99 -1.58 6.77 -3.42
CA VAL A 99 -1.08 7.15 -2.09
C VAL A 99 -2.25 7.25 -1.13
N GLY A 100 -2.16 6.61 0.02
CA GLY A 100 -3.25 6.69 1.00
C GLY A 100 -3.02 5.85 2.24
N GLY A 101 -4.03 5.76 3.07
CA GLY A 101 -3.99 5.01 4.32
C GLY A 101 -3.91 3.51 4.12
N VAL A 102 -3.18 2.87 5.01
CA VAL A 102 -3.12 1.41 5.14
C VAL A 102 -4.30 0.96 5.99
N ALA A 103 -4.93 -0.13 5.63
CA ALA A 103 -5.90 -0.79 6.48
C ALA A 103 -5.19 -1.46 7.66
N ASN A 104 -5.10 -0.75 8.81
CA ASN A 104 -4.69 -1.36 10.08
C ASN A 104 -5.78 -2.33 10.57
N ASP A 105 -5.58 -3.02 11.69
CA ASP A 105 -6.50 -4.06 12.15
C ASP A 105 -7.95 -3.60 12.29
N LYS A 106 -8.19 -2.38 12.79
CA LYS A 106 -9.54 -1.82 12.93
C LYS A 106 -10.14 -1.43 11.59
N VAL A 107 -9.36 -0.74 10.76
CA VAL A 107 -9.77 -0.32 9.42
C VAL A 107 -10.02 -1.54 8.55
N PHE A 108 -9.13 -2.53 8.60
CA PHE A 108 -9.29 -3.78 7.86
C PHE A 108 -10.58 -4.51 8.23
N ASN A 109 -10.89 -4.62 9.53
CA ASN A 109 -12.12 -5.24 9.98
C ASN A 109 -13.36 -4.54 9.42
N THR A 110 -13.38 -3.20 9.44
CA THR A 110 -14.49 -2.42 8.87
C THR A 110 -14.62 -2.64 7.36
N VAL A 111 -13.50 -2.63 6.64
CA VAL A 111 -13.47 -2.89 5.18
C VAL A 111 -14.01 -4.29 4.87
N GLU A 112 -13.59 -5.31 5.61
CA GLU A 112 -14.06 -6.68 5.44
C GLU A 112 -15.58 -6.81 5.69
N LEU A 113 -16.08 -6.21 6.77
CA LEU A 113 -17.53 -6.22 7.07
C LEU A 113 -18.33 -5.56 5.95
N PHE A 114 -17.84 -4.46 5.41
CA PHE A 114 -18.50 -3.78 4.27
C PHE A 114 -18.40 -4.61 3.00
N PHE A 115 -17.24 -5.15 2.70
CA PHE A 115 -17.00 -6.01 1.53
C PHE A 115 -17.94 -7.23 1.53
N ASP A 116 -18.14 -7.84 2.71
CA ASP A 116 -19.01 -9.01 2.88
C ASP A 116 -20.50 -8.65 2.98
N GLY A 117 -20.86 -7.37 2.90
CA GLY A 117 -22.24 -6.92 2.96
C GLY A 117 -22.88 -6.96 4.36
N LEU A 118 -22.07 -7.11 5.42
CA LEU A 118 -22.55 -7.19 6.81
C LEU A 118 -22.85 -5.83 7.43
N ILE A 119 -22.26 -4.77 6.91
CA ILE A 119 -22.58 -3.38 7.26
C ILE A 119 -22.78 -2.57 5.98
N ASP A 120 -23.59 -1.51 6.05
CA ASP A 120 -23.77 -0.61 4.93
C ASP A 120 -22.66 0.43 4.84
N LYS A 121 -22.67 1.21 3.76
CA LYS A 121 -21.64 2.23 3.49
C LYS A 121 -21.63 3.34 4.55
N THR A 122 -22.81 3.76 5.02
CA THR A 122 -22.95 4.78 6.05
C THR A 122 -22.28 4.34 7.34
N GLU A 123 -22.52 3.11 7.78
CA GLU A 123 -21.90 2.55 8.97
C GLU A 123 -20.37 2.40 8.80
N ALA A 124 -19.92 1.94 7.63
CA ALA A 124 -18.50 1.83 7.34
C ALA A 124 -17.79 3.18 7.45
N ILE A 125 -18.32 4.21 6.81
CA ILE A 125 -17.77 5.56 6.85
C ILE A 125 -17.78 6.13 8.27
N ASN A 126 -18.86 5.91 9.03
CA ASN A 126 -18.94 6.35 10.43
C ASN A 126 -17.85 5.75 11.30
N ARG A 127 -17.50 4.47 11.08
CA ARG A 127 -16.41 3.80 11.82
C ARG A 127 -15.04 4.32 11.40
N LEU A 128 -14.84 4.60 10.12
CA LEU A 128 -13.55 5.01 9.57
C LEU A 128 -13.17 6.46 9.87
N ARG A 129 -14.16 7.34 10.07
CA ARG A 129 -13.94 8.79 10.20
C ARG A 129 -13.04 9.20 11.36
N TYR A 130 -12.93 8.37 12.40
CA TYR A 130 -12.09 8.62 13.57
C TYR A 130 -10.71 7.99 13.50
N GLU A 131 -10.45 7.22 12.46
CA GLU A 131 -9.15 6.56 12.30
C GLU A 131 -8.16 7.49 11.61
N LYS A 132 -6.92 7.53 12.14
CA LYS A 132 -5.82 8.23 11.47
C LYS A 132 -5.21 7.32 10.43
N PRO A 133 -5.10 7.75 9.17
CA PRO A 133 -4.44 6.94 8.16
C PRO A 133 -2.93 6.85 8.41
N ASN A 134 -2.39 5.63 8.35
CA ASN A 134 -0.99 5.41 8.06
C ASN A 134 -0.76 5.75 6.59
N LEU A 135 0.47 5.65 6.12
CA LEU A 135 0.78 6.03 4.75
C LEU A 135 1.39 4.86 3.99
N GLN A 136 0.78 4.50 2.87
CA GLN A 136 1.37 3.59 1.91
C GLN A 136 1.33 4.21 0.52
N ILE A 137 2.29 3.82 -0.30
CA ILE A 137 2.40 4.24 -1.69
C ILE A 137 2.50 2.98 -2.54
N CYS A 138 1.60 2.86 -3.51
CA CYS A 138 1.59 1.76 -4.46
C CYS A 138 2.11 2.23 -5.81
N PHE A 139 3.22 1.66 -6.25
CA PHE A 139 3.80 1.87 -7.58
C PHE A 139 3.17 0.85 -8.53
N ARG A 140 2.32 1.30 -9.44
CA ARG A 140 1.44 0.44 -10.24
C ARG A 140 1.93 0.20 -11.67
N THR A 141 2.95 0.94 -12.11
CA THR A 141 3.47 0.87 -13.48
C THR A 141 4.99 0.80 -13.48
N GLU A 142 5.55 0.28 -14.56
CA GLU A 142 7.01 0.29 -14.76
C GLU A 142 7.57 1.71 -14.78
N LYS A 143 6.80 2.65 -15.33
CA LYS A 143 7.17 4.07 -15.31
C LYS A 143 7.34 4.61 -13.91
N ALA A 144 6.41 4.28 -13.00
CA ALA A 144 6.51 4.67 -11.59
C ALA A 144 7.71 3.99 -10.92
N LEU A 145 7.92 2.70 -11.14
CA LEU A 145 9.04 1.95 -10.58
C LEU A 145 10.40 2.51 -11.00
N SER A 146 10.49 3.12 -12.17
CA SER A 146 11.74 3.73 -12.66
C SER A 146 12.22 4.90 -11.79
N LEU A 147 11.35 5.45 -10.95
CA LEU A 147 11.69 6.54 -10.02
C LEU A 147 12.18 6.03 -8.66
N LEU A 148 12.19 4.71 -8.44
CA LEU A 148 12.74 4.08 -7.24
C LEU A 148 14.17 3.59 -7.51
N HIS A 149 15.09 3.96 -6.63
CA HIS A 149 16.49 3.53 -6.69
C HIS A 149 16.85 2.78 -5.41
N PHE A 150 17.19 1.51 -5.56
CA PHE A 150 17.54 0.65 -4.43
C PHE A 150 18.81 1.14 -3.74
N GLU A 151 18.78 1.25 -2.42
CA GLU A 151 19.89 1.75 -1.61
C GLU A 151 20.49 0.71 -0.66
N GLY A 152 19.78 -0.37 -0.41
CA GLY A 152 20.23 -1.41 0.49
C GLY A 152 19.09 -2.03 1.27
N SER A 153 19.43 -2.98 2.11
CA SER A 153 18.46 -3.67 2.97
C SER A 153 19.06 -3.96 4.35
N GLU A 154 18.18 -4.26 5.29
CA GLU A 154 18.58 -4.75 6.61
C GLU A 154 17.67 -5.90 7.02
N THR A 155 18.24 -6.83 7.79
CA THR A 155 17.50 -7.94 8.41
C THR A 155 17.18 -7.58 9.85
N LEU A 156 15.93 -7.70 10.24
CA LEU A 156 15.46 -7.42 11.60
C LEU A 156 15.60 -8.61 12.53
#